data_b47cd5deb9d77b0f1342093fbdd2a52a
#
_entry.id   b47cd5deb9d77b0f1342093fbdd2a52a
#
_cell.length_a   1.000
_cell.length_b   1.000
_cell.length_c   1.000
_cell.angle_alpha   90.00
_cell.angle_beta   90.00
_cell.angle_gamma   90.00
#
_symmetry.space_group_name_H-M   'P 1'
#
loop_
_entity.id
_entity.type
_entity.pdbx_description
1 polymer ?
#
loop_
_entity_poly.entity_id
_entity_poly.type
_entity_poly.pdbx_seq_one_letter_code
_entity_poly.pdbx_strand_id
1 'polypeptide(L)'
;MTAKNDDYFHLGLTDQEVLQSREKYGANLLTPPKRPSLLKLYLEKFEDPVVRVLLIAAVFSLIISVIENEYAETIGIIAAILLATGIGFYFEYDANKKFDLLNAVNEETLVKVIRNGRIQEIPRKDVVVGDIVVLETGEEIPADGELIEAISLQVNESNLTGEPVINKTIIEADFDEEATYASNRVLRGTTVVDGHGTCLLYTSDAADE
;
A
#
# COMPACT_ATOMS: atom_id res chain seq x y z
N MET A 1 1.20 28.36 23.05
CA MET A 1 0.77 26.96 23.06
C MET A 1 0.67 26.51 24.51
N THR A 2 -0.43 25.95 24.94
CA THR A 2 -0.80 25.79 26.35
C THR A 2 -0.27 24.47 26.90
N ALA A 3 0.11 24.43 28.20
CA ALA A 3 0.66 23.29 28.94
C ALA A 3 -0.11 21.94 28.74
N LYS A 4 -1.31 21.97 28.23
CA LYS A 4 -2.13 20.80 27.90
C LYS A 4 -1.64 20.03 26.64
N ASN A 5 -0.88 20.70 25.75
CA ASN A 5 -0.30 20.05 24.57
C ASN A 5 1.00 19.29 24.91
N ASP A 6 1.82 19.81 25.83
CA ASP A 6 3.08 19.13 26.20
C ASP A 6 2.83 17.79 26.89
N ASP A 7 1.82 17.73 27.78
CA ASP A 7 1.44 16.46 28.45
C ASP A 7 0.94 15.42 27.43
N TYR A 8 0.23 15.84 26.38
CA TYR A 8 -0.26 14.93 25.35
C TYR A 8 0.87 14.24 24.56
N PHE A 9 1.92 15.00 24.20
CA PHE A 9 3.03 14.45 23.44
C PHE A 9 3.88 13.44 24.25
N HIS A 10 3.78 13.46 25.56
CA HIS A 10 4.45 12.49 26.45
C HIS A 10 3.54 11.32 26.85
N LEU A 11 2.24 11.54 26.93
CA LEU A 11 1.29 10.53 27.40
C LEU A 11 0.67 9.72 26.25
N GLY A 12 0.52 10.33 25.07
CA GLY A 12 -0.20 9.75 23.94
C GLY A 12 -1.70 9.54 24.23
N LEU A 13 -2.37 8.79 23.36
CA LEU A 13 -3.78 8.48 23.51
C LEU A 13 -4.06 7.53 24.68
N THR A 14 -5.18 7.75 25.36
CA THR A 14 -5.76 6.78 26.29
C THR A 14 -6.55 5.70 25.53
N ASP A 15 -6.83 4.57 26.18
CA ASP A 15 -7.61 3.47 25.56
C ASP A 15 -9.00 3.93 25.07
N GLN A 16 -9.62 4.88 25.79
CA GLN A 16 -10.91 5.44 25.38
C GLN A 16 -10.81 6.32 24.13
N GLU A 17 -9.75 7.14 24.05
CA GLU A 17 -9.49 7.99 22.89
C GLU A 17 -9.11 7.14 21.65
N VAL A 18 -8.39 6.05 21.82
CA VAL A 18 -8.11 5.07 20.75
C VAL A 18 -9.40 4.49 20.18
N LEU A 19 -10.35 4.09 21.04
CA LEU A 19 -11.65 3.58 20.58
C LEU A 19 -12.45 4.65 19.84
N GLN A 20 -12.49 5.88 20.35
CA GLN A 20 -13.17 7.00 19.70
C GLN A 20 -12.54 7.34 18.35
N SER A 21 -11.22 7.37 18.28
CA SER A 21 -10.49 7.62 17.02
C SER A 21 -10.78 6.52 16.02
N ARG A 22 -10.77 5.25 16.44
CA ARG A 22 -11.10 4.10 15.58
C ARG A 22 -12.55 4.12 15.06
N GLU A 23 -13.50 4.54 15.90
CA GLU A 23 -14.90 4.71 15.46
C GLU A 23 -15.04 5.82 14.43
N LYS A 24 -14.30 6.91 14.60
CA LYS A 24 -14.41 8.09 13.76
C LYS A 24 -13.67 8.00 12.43
N TYR A 25 -12.47 7.42 12.47
CA TYR A 25 -11.53 7.44 11.33
C TYR A 25 -11.24 6.03 10.77
N GLY A 26 -11.77 4.98 11.39
CA GLY A 26 -11.50 3.60 10.98
C GLY A 26 -10.17 3.04 11.47
N ALA A 27 -9.80 1.88 10.93
CA ALA A 27 -8.52 1.22 11.19
C ALA A 27 -7.52 1.61 10.09
N ASN A 28 -6.21 1.52 10.40
CA ASN A 28 -5.14 1.79 9.43
C ASN A 28 -4.97 0.62 8.43
N LEU A 29 -6.02 0.34 7.67
CA LEU A 29 -6.07 -0.72 6.67
C LEU A 29 -6.11 -0.12 5.28
N LEU A 30 -5.24 -0.60 4.39
CA LEU A 30 -5.39 -0.32 2.97
C LEU A 30 -6.69 -0.95 2.48
N THR A 31 -7.62 -0.15 1.97
CA THR A 31 -8.83 -0.68 1.34
C THR A 31 -8.41 -1.49 0.10
N PRO A 32 -8.52 -2.84 0.14
CA PRO A 32 -8.10 -3.63 -1.00
C PRO A 32 -8.98 -3.27 -2.20
N PRO A 33 -8.41 -3.08 -3.40
CA PRO A 33 -9.19 -2.79 -4.59
C PRO A 33 -10.26 -3.88 -4.79
N LYS A 34 -11.48 -3.46 -5.14
CA LYS A 34 -12.59 -4.39 -5.40
C LYS A 34 -12.17 -5.41 -6.44
N ARG A 35 -12.06 -6.66 -6.06
CA ARG A 35 -11.63 -7.73 -6.94
C ARG A 35 -12.70 -8.05 -7.96
N PRO A 36 -12.33 -8.17 -9.23
CA PRO A 36 -13.23 -8.75 -10.21
C PRO A 36 -13.56 -10.20 -9.83
N SER A 37 -14.75 -10.67 -10.14
CA SER A 37 -15.09 -12.08 -9.98
C SER A 37 -14.14 -12.95 -10.83
N LEU A 38 -13.90 -14.20 -10.42
CA LEU A 38 -13.02 -15.11 -11.16
C LEU A 38 -13.42 -15.25 -12.63
N LEU A 39 -14.72 -15.23 -12.91
CA LEU A 39 -15.23 -15.25 -14.28
C LEU A 39 -14.83 -13.98 -15.05
N LYS A 40 -14.94 -12.83 -14.40
CA LYS A 40 -14.53 -11.55 -15.02
C LYS A 40 -13.03 -11.52 -15.27
N LEU A 41 -12.23 -11.96 -14.32
CA LEU A 41 -10.77 -12.07 -14.45
C LEU A 41 -10.37 -12.97 -15.62
N TYR A 42 -11.08 -14.09 -15.82
CA TYR A 42 -10.84 -14.97 -16.97
C TYR A 42 -11.28 -14.32 -18.29
N LEU A 43 -12.43 -13.65 -18.33
CA LEU A 43 -12.94 -12.98 -19.53
C LEU A 43 -12.06 -11.80 -19.95
N GLU A 44 -11.43 -11.10 -19.01
CA GLU A 44 -10.47 -10.02 -19.32
C GLU A 44 -9.26 -10.52 -20.12
N LYS A 45 -8.94 -11.82 -20.07
CA LYS A 45 -7.87 -12.40 -20.93
C LYS A 45 -8.20 -12.36 -22.41
N PHE A 46 -9.47 -12.30 -22.76
CA PHE A 46 -9.90 -12.17 -24.16
C PHE A 46 -9.80 -10.72 -24.68
N GLU A 47 -9.52 -9.76 -23.80
CA GLU A 47 -9.24 -8.38 -24.19
C GLU A 47 -7.79 -8.18 -24.64
N ASP A 48 -6.90 -9.13 -24.35
CA ASP A 48 -5.51 -9.12 -24.78
C ASP A 48 -5.41 -9.03 -26.32
N PRO A 49 -4.62 -8.10 -26.87
CA PRO A 49 -4.48 -7.94 -28.32
C PRO A 49 -4.03 -9.21 -29.04
N VAL A 50 -3.15 -10.01 -28.42
CA VAL A 50 -2.67 -11.27 -28.99
C VAL A 50 -3.79 -12.29 -29.06
N VAL A 51 -4.57 -12.42 -27.98
CA VAL A 51 -5.73 -13.33 -27.95
C VAL A 51 -6.78 -12.91 -28.97
N ARG A 52 -7.02 -11.60 -29.13
CA ARG A 52 -7.95 -11.09 -30.18
C ARG A 52 -7.51 -11.46 -31.59
N VAL A 53 -6.22 -11.33 -31.89
CA VAL A 53 -5.69 -11.75 -33.21
C VAL A 53 -5.87 -13.25 -33.40
N LEU A 54 -5.60 -14.08 -32.39
CA LEU A 54 -5.80 -15.52 -32.44
C LEU A 54 -7.28 -15.89 -32.62
N LEU A 55 -8.20 -15.16 -31.99
CA LEU A 55 -9.65 -15.35 -32.17
C LEU A 55 -10.08 -15.06 -33.60
N ILE A 56 -9.57 -13.98 -34.19
CA ILE A 56 -9.83 -13.66 -35.61
C ILE A 56 -9.28 -14.78 -36.51
N ALA A 57 -8.05 -15.23 -36.26
CA ALA A 57 -7.45 -16.32 -37.02
C ALA A 57 -8.25 -17.63 -36.87
N ALA A 58 -8.77 -17.92 -35.67
CA ALA A 58 -9.62 -19.08 -35.42
C ALA A 58 -10.93 -19.04 -36.26
N VAL A 59 -11.54 -17.85 -36.36
CA VAL A 59 -12.76 -17.68 -37.19
C VAL A 59 -12.46 -17.93 -38.67
N PHE A 60 -11.37 -17.37 -39.19
CA PHE A 60 -10.96 -17.63 -40.59
C PHE A 60 -10.62 -19.09 -40.83
N SER A 61 -9.84 -19.72 -39.93
CA SER A 61 -9.51 -21.13 -40.01
C SER A 61 -10.75 -22.01 -39.95
N LEU A 62 -11.76 -21.67 -39.13
CA LEU A 62 -13.02 -22.41 -39.06
C LEU A 62 -13.80 -22.36 -40.40
N ILE A 63 -13.85 -21.20 -41.05
CA ILE A 63 -14.52 -21.06 -42.36
C ILE A 63 -13.83 -21.95 -43.39
N ILE A 64 -12.51 -21.97 -43.45
CA ILE A 64 -11.74 -22.79 -44.38
C ILE A 64 -11.95 -24.29 -44.05
N SER A 65 -11.88 -24.67 -42.77
CA SER A 65 -12.07 -26.05 -42.32
C SER A 65 -13.43 -26.65 -42.70
N VAL A 66 -14.48 -25.82 -42.70
CA VAL A 66 -15.81 -26.27 -43.14
C VAL A 66 -15.83 -26.53 -44.64
N ILE A 67 -15.07 -25.78 -45.45
CA ILE A 67 -15.00 -25.95 -46.91
C ILE A 67 -14.17 -27.19 -47.28
N GLU A 68 -13.04 -27.39 -46.57
CA GLU A 68 -12.07 -28.44 -46.88
C GLU A 68 -12.36 -29.74 -46.12
N ASN A 69 -13.29 -29.75 -45.14
CA ASN A 69 -13.56 -30.86 -44.23
C ASN A 69 -12.36 -31.28 -43.38
N GLU A 70 -11.40 -30.38 -43.17
CA GLU A 70 -10.22 -30.58 -42.31
C GLU A 70 -10.22 -29.63 -41.11
N TYR A 71 -10.34 -30.17 -39.89
CA TYR A 71 -10.48 -29.37 -38.69
C TYR A 71 -9.22 -29.30 -37.80
N ALA A 72 -8.12 -29.94 -38.23
CA ALA A 72 -6.93 -30.09 -37.41
C ALA A 72 -6.30 -28.73 -37.02
N GLU A 73 -6.22 -27.78 -37.99
CA GLU A 73 -5.68 -26.44 -37.76
C GLU A 73 -6.54 -25.62 -36.78
N THR A 74 -7.86 -25.65 -36.99
CA THR A 74 -8.81 -24.91 -36.15
C THR A 74 -8.75 -25.41 -34.68
N ILE A 75 -8.68 -26.73 -34.49
CA ILE A 75 -8.53 -27.33 -33.16
C ILE A 75 -7.21 -26.88 -32.54
N GLY A 76 -6.11 -26.84 -33.31
CA GLY A 76 -4.81 -26.35 -32.83
C GLY A 76 -4.87 -24.91 -32.36
N ILE A 77 -5.52 -24.01 -33.11
CA ILE A 77 -5.68 -22.60 -32.74
C ILE A 77 -6.53 -22.45 -31.49
N ILE A 78 -7.67 -23.16 -31.39
CA ILE A 78 -8.53 -23.15 -30.20
C ILE A 78 -7.78 -23.67 -28.97
N ALA A 79 -7.03 -24.75 -29.11
CA ALA A 79 -6.21 -25.29 -28.03
C ALA A 79 -5.15 -24.26 -27.58
N ALA A 80 -4.49 -23.57 -28.50
CA ALA A 80 -3.53 -22.52 -28.18
C ALA A 80 -4.18 -21.36 -27.43
N ILE A 81 -5.38 -20.91 -27.83
CA ILE A 81 -6.13 -19.87 -27.13
C ILE A 81 -6.47 -20.30 -25.71
N LEU A 82 -6.98 -21.51 -25.52
CA LEU A 82 -7.34 -22.04 -24.20
C LEU A 82 -6.11 -22.17 -23.28
N LEU A 83 -4.98 -22.63 -23.82
CA LEU A 83 -3.73 -22.70 -23.08
C LEU A 83 -3.23 -21.32 -22.69
N ALA A 84 -3.16 -20.37 -23.65
CA ALA A 84 -2.69 -19.02 -23.39
C ALA A 84 -3.55 -18.30 -22.34
N THR A 85 -4.87 -18.32 -22.48
CA THR A 85 -5.81 -17.70 -21.54
C THR A 85 -5.80 -18.39 -20.19
N GLY A 86 -5.73 -19.73 -20.16
CA GLY A 86 -5.67 -20.52 -18.93
C GLY A 86 -4.40 -20.27 -18.13
N ILE A 87 -3.23 -20.25 -18.78
CA ILE A 87 -1.95 -19.93 -18.17
C ILE A 87 -1.95 -18.48 -17.66
N GLY A 88 -2.38 -17.52 -18.48
CA GLY A 88 -2.47 -16.12 -18.08
C GLY A 88 -3.38 -15.90 -16.88
N PHE A 89 -4.54 -16.56 -16.84
CA PHE A 89 -5.45 -16.54 -15.70
C PHE A 89 -4.80 -17.12 -14.44
N TYR A 90 -4.10 -18.27 -14.57
CA TYR A 90 -3.44 -18.90 -13.43
C TYR A 90 -2.39 -17.99 -12.80
N PHE A 91 -1.52 -17.38 -13.61
CA PHE A 91 -0.48 -16.48 -13.10
C PHE A 91 -1.07 -15.23 -12.42
N GLU A 92 -2.11 -14.65 -12.97
CA GLU A 92 -2.76 -13.50 -12.37
C GLU A 92 -3.49 -13.85 -11.07
N TYR A 93 -4.16 -14.99 -11.02
CA TYR A 93 -4.76 -15.50 -9.80
C TYR A 93 -3.72 -15.74 -8.70
N ASP A 94 -2.59 -16.37 -9.04
CA ASP A 94 -1.49 -16.64 -8.10
C ASP A 94 -0.82 -15.34 -7.64
N ALA A 95 -0.61 -14.38 -8.55
CA ALA A 95 -0.06 -13.06 -8.23
C ALA A 95 -0.97 -12.30 -7.24
N ASN A 96 -2.28 -12.28 -7.51
CA ASN A 96 -3.25 -11.65 -6.61
C ASN A 96 -3.25 -12.30 -5.22
N LYS A 97 -3.18 -13.64 -5.15
CA LYS A 97 -3.10 -14.36 -3.87
C LYS A 97 -1.82 -14.03 -3.09
N LYS A 98 -0.68 -13.94 -3.77
CA LYS A 98 0.60 -13.56 -3.16
C LYS A 98 0.58 -12.12 -2.67
N PHE A 99 -0.01 -11.21 -3.45
CA PHE A 99 -0.18 -9.83 -3.05
C PHE A 99 -0.98 -9.69 -1.75
N ASP A 100 -2.07 -10.47 -1.60
CA ASP A 100 -2.85 -10.49 -0.36
C ASP A 100 -2.06 -10.97 0.83
N LEU A 101 -1.28 -12.02 0.63
CA LEU A 101 -0.46 -12.57 1.70
C LEU A 101 0.60 -11.56 2.15
N LEU A 102 1.23 -10.85 1.22
CA LEU A 102 2.20 -9.79 1.53
C LEU A 102 1.55 -8.63 2.27
N ASN A 103 0.38 -8.18 1.85
CA ASN A 103 -0.35 -7.12 2.54
C ASN A 103 -0.74 -7.54 3.96
N ALA A 104 -1.25 -8.76 4.13
CA ALA A 104 -1.61 -9.27 5.45
C ALA A 104 -0.39 -9.33 6.40
N VAL A 105 0.78 -9.75 5.90
CA VAL A 105 2.02 -9.74 6.69
C VAL A 105 2.43 -8.32 7.04
N ASN A 106 2.30 -7.39 6.11
CA ASN A 106 2.67 -5.99 6.33
C ASN A 106 1.76 -5.30 7.37
N GLU A 107 0.46 -5.63 7.38
CA GLU A 107 -0.51 -5.15 8.37
C GLU A 107 -0.25 -5.66 9.79
N GLU A 108 0.34 -6.86 9.93
CA GLU A 108 0.73 -7.45 11.22
C GLU A 108 2.11 -6.98 11.71
N THR A 109 2.86 -6.20 10.91
CA THR A 109 4.14 -5.62 11.33
C THR A 109 3.93 -4.75 12.55
N LEU A 110 4.78 -4.94 13.58
CA LEU A 110 4.69 -4.20 14.82
C LEU A 110 5.23 -2.79 14.66
N VAL A 111 4.54 -1.84 15.26
CA VAL A 111 4.89 -0.41 15.30
C VAL A 111 4.90 0.05 16.76
N LYS A 112 5.88 0.85 17.12
CA LYS A 112 6.01 1.42 18.45
C LYS A 112 5.19 2.70 18.55
N VAL A 113 4.24 2.71 19.47
CA VAL A 113 3.39 3.87 19.77
C VAL A 113 3.47 4.25 21.23
N ILE A 114 3.25 5.53 21.52
CA ILE A 114 3.12 6.02 22.89
C ILE A 114 1.62 6.11 23.20
N ARG A 115 1.16 5.28 24.15
CA ARG A 115 -0.21 5.29 24.67
C ARG A 115 -0.20 5.15 26.19
N ASN A 116 -1.06 5.85 26.90
CA ASN A 116 -1.12 5.84 28.36
C ASN A 116 0.24 6.11 29.03
N GLY A 117 1.07 6.97 28.44
CA GLY A 117 2.41 7.31 28.94
C GLY A 117 3.44 6.18 28.81
N ARG A 118 3.22 5.19 27.97
CA ARG A 118 4.12 4.06 27.77
C ARG A 118 4.29 3.73 26.30
N ILE A 119 5.50 3.33 25.93
CA ILE A 119 5.77 2.77 24.60
C ILE A 119 5.18 1.37 24.55
N GLN A 120 4.39 1.10 23.53
CA GLN A 120 3.74 -0.18 23.25
C GLN A 120 4.01 -0.58 21.81
N GLU A 121 4.21 -1.87 21.57
CA GLU A 121 4.27 -2.42 20.21
C GLU A 121 2.88 -2.93 19.83
N ILE A 122 2.34 -2.40 18.76
CA ILE A 122 1.03 -2.78 18.25
C ILE A 122 1.12 -3.12 16.76
N PRO A 123 0.24 -3.99 16.24
CA PRO A 123 0.15 -4.21 14.78
C PRO A 123 -0.14 -2.90 14.05
N ARG A 124 0.46 -2.72 12.89
CA ARG A 124 0.29 -1.53 12.03
C ARG A 124 -1.17 -1.22 11.74
N LYS A 125 -2.00 -2.24 11.53
CA LYS A 125 -3.44 -2.11 11.34
C LYS A 125 -4.19 -1.50 12.53
N ASP A 126 -3.62 -1.58 13.74
CA ASP A 126 -4.23 -1.10 14.98
C ASP A 126 -3.83 0.32 15.36
N VAL A 127 -3.00 0.95 14.53
CA VAL A 127 -2.66 2.37 14.64
C VAL A 127 -3.89 3.22 14.28
N VAL A 128 -4.10 4.32 14.98
CA VAL A 128 -5.23 5.23 14.75
C VAL A 128 -4.77 6.68 14.61
N VAL A 129 -5.62 7.52 14.05
CA VAL A 129 -5.37 8.97 13.98
C VAL A 129 -5.23 9.54 15.40
N GLY A 130 -4.18 10.32 15.61
CA GLY A 130 -3.81 10.87 16.91
C GLY A 130 -2.80 10.03 17.68
N ASP A 131 -2.40 8.84 17.21
CA ASP A 131 -1.31 8.10 17.81
C ASP A 131 0.02 8.84 17.65
N ILE A 132 0.86 8.72 18.66
CA ILE A 132 2.25 9.15 18.62
C ILE A 132 3.11 7.94 18.33
N VAL A 133 3.73 7.93 17.16
CA VAL A 133 4.60 6.84 16.70
C VAL A 133 6.06 7.19 16.98
N VAL A 134 6.80 6.22 17.52
CA VAL A 134 8.25 6.29 17.66
C VAL A 134 8.87 5.77 16.38
N LEU A 135 9.76 6.57 15.80
CA LEU A 135 10.45 6.29 14.55
C LEU A 135 11.90 5.92 14.85
N GLU A 136 12.32 4.73 14.43
CA GLU A 136 13.69 4.25 14.58
C GLU A 136 14.26 3.79 13.23
N THR A 137 15.58 3.79 13.13
CA THR A 137 16.29 3.37 11.91
C THR A 137 15.87 1.98 11.46
N GLY A 138 15.52 1.83 10.17
CA GLY A 138 15.06 0.59 9.55
C GLY A 138 13.55 0.35 9.63
N GLU A 139 12.80 1.18 10.35
CA GLU A 139 11.35 1.05 10.45
C GLU A 139 10.64 1.78 9.30
N GLU A 140 9.54 1.20 8.86
CA GLU A 140 8.65 1.82 7.86
C GLU A 140 7.58 2.66 8.57
N ILE A 141 7.36 3.87 8.07
CA ILE A 141 6.38 4.81 8.61
C ILE A 141 4.96 4.29 8.32
N PRO A 142 4.13 4.08 9.36
CA PRO A 142 2.85 3.36 9.22
C PRO A 142 1.73 4.18 8.60
N ALA A 143 1.76 5.50 8.75
CA ALA A 143 0.76 6.44 8.25
C ALA A 143 1.36 7.85 8.17
N ASP A 144 0.68 8.77 7.48
CA ASP A 144 1.15 10.15 7.40
C ASP A 144 1.07 10.85 8.75
N GLY A 145 2.11 11.61 9.06
CA GLY A 145 2.23 12.28 10.33
C GLY A 145 3.05 13.57 10.29
N GLU A 146 2.94 14.33 11.38
CA GLU A 146 3.77 15.50 11.62
C GLU A 146 4.77 15.21 12.74
N LEU A 147 6.04 15.56 12.53
CA LEU A 147 7.09 15.34 13.51
C LEU A 147 6.89 16.21 14.74
N ILE A 148 7.00 15.59 15.91
CA ILE A 148 7.04 16.25 17.21
C ILE A 148 8.48 16.42 17.63
N GLU A 149 9.31 15.40 17.36
CA GLU A 149 10.73 15.37 17.65
C GLU A 149 11.48 14.70 16.51
N ALA A 150 12.63 15.24 16.14
CA ALA A 150 13.51 14.67 15.12
C ALA A 150 14.96 14.89 15.53
N ILE A 151 15.74 13.83 15.63
CA ILE A 151 17.16 13.85 15.95
C ILE A 151 17.91 13.18 14.81
N SER A 152 18.57 14.00 13.97
CA SER A 152 19.29 13.53 12.78
C SER A 152 18.46 12.60 11.90
N LEU A 153 17.14 12.83 11.84
CA LEU A 153 16.21 11.94 11.16
C LEU A 153 16.37 12.04 9.65
N GLN A 154 16.65 10.92 9.02
CA GLN A 154 16.73 10.78 7.58
C GLN A 154 15.73 9.71 7.11
N VAL A 155 14.97 10.03 6.07
CA VAL A 155 13.93 9.18 5.55
C VAL A 155 14.15 8.94 4.06
N ASN A 156 13.96 7.69 3.62
CA ASN A 156 13.95 7.31 2.22
C ASN A 156 12.54 7.49 1.66
N GLU A 157 12.35 8.49 0.82
CA GLU A 157 11.10 8.81 0.12
C GLU A 157 11.13 8.43 -1.37
N SER A 158 12.11 7.61 -1.80
CA SER A 158 12.30 7.28 -3.22
C SER A 158 11.06 6.64 -3.88
N ASN A 159 10.24 5.95 -3.11
CA ASN A 159 8.99 5.37 -3.59
C ASN A 159 7.93 6.41 -3.98
N LEU A 160 8.02 7.62 -3.42
CA LEU A 160 7.06 8.71 -3.62
C LEU A 160 7.64 9.84 -4.49
N THR A 161 8.86 10.28 -4.18
CA THR A 161 9.50 11.44 -4.80
C THR A 161 10.63 11.09 -5.76
N GLY A 162 11.17 9.87 -5.64
CA GLY A 162 12.40 9.46 -6.31
C GLY A 162 13.68 9.82 -5.54
N GLU A 163 13.59 10.51 -4.41
CA GLU A 163 14.73 10.94 -3.61
C GLU A 163 15.05 9.91 -2.52
N PRO A 164 16.28 9.34 -2.52
CA PRO A 164 16.60 8.20 -1.65
C PRO A 164 16.87 8.58 -0.19
N VAL A 165 17.22 9.85 0.08
CA VAL A 165 17.50 10.31 1.45
C VAL A 165 17.10 11.76 1.58
N ILE A 166 16.17 12.03 2.49
CA ILE A 166 15.70 13.38 2.84
C ILE A 166 15.91 13.61 4.32
N ASN A 167 16.48 14.75 4.68
CA ASN A 167 16.61 15.15 6.07
C ASN A 167 15.25 15.68 6.57
N LYS A 168 14.80 15.16 7.70
CA LYS A 168 13.57 15.59 8.35
C LYS A 168 13.90 16.36 9.62
N THR A 169 13.23 17.48 9.83
CA THR A 169 13.47 18.38 10.96
C THR A 169 12.18 19.08 11.39
N ILE A 170 12.12 19.48 12.64
CA ILE A 170 11.06 20.34 13.20
C ILE A 170 11.46 21.81 13.27
N ILE A 171 12.72 22.11 12.97
CA ILE A 171 13.27 23.48 13.01
C ILE A 171 12.95 24.17 11.69
N GLU A 172 12.06 25.16 11.70
CA GLU A 172 11.63 25.86 10.49
C GLU A 172 12.78 26.50 9.70
N ALA A 173 13.84 26.93 10.39
CA ALA A 173 15.02 27.52 9.75
C ALA A 173 15.83 26.52 8.90
N ASP A 174 15.66 25.22 9.16
CA ASP A 174 16.35 24.13 8.48
C ASP A 174 15.45 23.42 7.46
N PHE A 175 14.28 23.96 7.16
CA PHE A 175 13.38 23.38 6.17
C PHE A 175 13.95 23.50 4.77
N ASP A 176 13.88 22.43 4.02
CA ASP A 176 14.25 22.41 2.61
C ASP A 176 13.08 22.96 1.77
N GLU A 177 13.25 24.15 1.20
CA GLU A 177 12.23 24.81 0.37
C GLU A 177 12.07 24.13 -1.00
N GLU A 178 13.03 23.32 -1.45
CA GLU A 178 12.98 22.59 -2.72
C GLU A 178 12.37 21.18 -2.55
N ALA A 179 12.21 20.71 -1.33
CA ALA A 179 11.64 19.40 -1.05
C ALA A 179 10.18 19.30 -1.51
N THR A 180 9.81 18.18 -2.09
CA THR A 180 8.43 17.92 -2.54
C THR A 180 7.43 17.96 -1.39
N TYR A 181 7.84 17.51 -0.21
CA TYR A 181 7.05 17.52 1.01
C TYR A 181 7.78 18.25 2.13
N ALA A 182 7.02 18.92 3.00
CA ALA A 182 7.57 19.70 4.09
C ALA A 182 8.50 18.86 5.00
N SER A 183 9.60 19.47 5.45
CA SER A 183 10.63 18.77 6.24
C SER A 183 10.14 18.22 7.59
N ASN A 184 9.03 18.76 8.13
CA ASN A 184 8.40 18.31 9.36
C ASN A 184 7.32 17.22 9.15
N ARG A 185 7.12 16.76 7.92
CA ARG A 185 6.14 15.70 7.60
C ARG A 185 6.82 14.39 7.29
N VAL A 186 6.20 13.32 7.73
CA VAL A 186 6.56 11.95 7.40
C VAL A 186 5.40 11.28 6.69
N LEU A 187 5.71 10.44 5.72
CA LEU A 187 4.73 9.86 4.80
C LEU A 187 4.70 8.35 4.93
N ARG A 188 3.51 7.79 4.84
CA ARG A 188 3.29 6.35 4.85
C ARG A 188 4.12 5.63 3.78
N GLY A 189 4.69 4.47 4.16
CA GLY A 189 5.43 3.62 3.24
C GLY A 189 6.85 4.10 2.94
N THR A 190 7.29 5.19 3.57
CA THR A 190 8.69 5.62 3.57
C THR A 190 9.44 4.95 4.72
N THR A 191 10.76 4.86 4.61
CA THR A 191 11.58 4.12 5.58
C THR A 191 12.58 5.05 6.25
N VAL A 192 12.71 4.95 7.57
CA VAL A 192 13.76 5.66 8.31
C VAL A 192 15.12 5.06 7.99
N VAL A 193 16.03 5.88 7.44
CA VAL A 193 17.38 5.46 7.05
C VAL A 193 18.37 5.66 8.19
N ASP A 194 18.26 6.78 8.90
CA ASP A 194 19.13 7.12 10.02
C ASP A 194 18.41 8.05 11.00
N GLY A 195 18.91 8.11 12.23
CA GLY A 195 18.35 8.92 13.30
C GLY A 195 17.11 8.32 13.93
N HIS A 196 16.41 9.14 14.70
CA HIS A 196 15.17 8.78 15.38
C HIS A 196 14.29 10.01 15.61
N GLY A 197 13.00 9.76 15.86
CA GLY A 197 12.05 10.83 16.14
C GLY A 197 10.72 10.29 16.63
N THR A 198 9.80 11.22 16.88
CA THR A 198 8.41 10.92 17.17
C THR A 198 7.51 11.73 16.25
N CYS A 199 6.41 11.16 15.81
CA CYS A 199 5.44 11.85 14.97
C CYS A 199 4.01 11.64 15.49
N LEU A 200 3.17 12.66 15.30
CA LEU A 200 1.73 12.61 15.51
C LEU A 200 1.05 12.22 14.19
N LEU A 201 0.33 11.13 14.19
CA LEU A 201 -0.42 10.71 13.00
C LEU A 201 -1.70 11.52 12.83
N TYR A 202 -1.93 12.03 11.62
CA TYR A 202 -3.12 12.81 11.27
C TYR A 202 -3.99 12.18 10.18
N THR A 203 -3.49 11.14 9.49
CA THR A 203 -4.27 10.36 8.53
C THR A 203 -4.28 8.89 8.90
N SER A 204 -5.32 8.20 8.44
CA SER A 204 -5.35 6.75 8.30
C SER A 204 -5.98 6.48 6.93
N ASP A 205 -5.70 5.35 6.30
CA ASP A 205 -6.25 5.02 4.97
C ASP A 205 -7.78 5.10 4.90
N ALA A 206 -8.45 4.92 6.03
CA ALA A 206 -9.91 5.04 6.09
C ALA A 206 -10.41 6.49 6.13
N ALA A 207 -9.53 7.48 6.32
CA ALA A 207 -9.90 8.89 6.38
C ALA A 207 -9.75 9.63 5.05
N ASP A 208 -9.10 9.00 4.05
CA ASP A 208 -8.84 9.58 2.73
C ASP A 208 -9.90 9.18 1.67
N GLU A 209 -10.92 8.38 2.04
CA GLU A 209 -12.12 8.09 1.24
C GLU A 209 -13.30 9.01 1.64
#